data_0d489e499696f36fffab6d1e758368e5
#
_entry.id   0d489e499696f36fffab6d1e758368e5
#
_cell.length_a   1.000
_cell.length_b   1.000
_cell.length_c   1.000
_cell.angle_alpha   90.00
_cell.angle_beta   90.00
_cell.angle_gamma   90.00
#
_symmetry.space_group_name_H-M   'P 1'
#
loop_
_entity.id
_entity.type
_entity.pdbx_description
1 polymer ?
#
loop_
_entity_poly.entity_id
_entity_poly.type
_entity_poly.pdbx_seq_one_letter_code
_entity_poly.pdbx_strand_id
1 'polypeptide(L)'
;MAKSQKRYLVLLVFGLLVIIAAGVWMVFGRKTQIYEKTEEIFGNPLMGYAPCAWEETIGEDISLLYMDITWAELEPEEGKYDWEKIERENQTDRWREEGKHLVLRFVCD
;
A
#
# COMPACT_ATOMS: atom_id res chain seq x y z
N MET A 1 5.07 -58.57 -31.16
CA MET A 1 5.09 -58.22 -29.73
C MET A 1 6.23 -57.26 -29.34
N ALA A 2 7.44 -57.47 -29.78
CA ALA A 2 8.58 -56.58 -29.41
C ALA A 2 8.46 -55.11 -29.80
N LYS A 3 7.79 -54.77 -30.93
CA LYS A 3 7.64 -53.40 -31.44
C LYS A 3 6.64 -52.56 -30.64
N SER A 4 5.63 -53.20 -30.07
CA SER A 4 4.64 -52.53 -29.20
C SER A 4 5.23 -52.21 -27.81
N GLN A 5 5.94 -53.13 -27.20
CA GLN A 5 6.57 -52.91 -25.90
C GLN A 5 7.61 -51.80 -25.91
N LYS A 6 8.39 -51.68 -27.01
CA LYS A 6 9.32 -50.55 -27.16
C LYS A 6 8.61 -49.19 -27.20
N ARG A 7 7.43 -49.09 -27.85
CA ARG A 7 6.62 -47.87 -27.87
C ARG A 7 6.09 -47.48 -26.50
N TYR A 8 5.61 -48.43 -25.73
CA TYR A 8 5.16 -48.20 -24.36
C TYR A 8 6.31 -47.76 -23.43
N LEU A 9 7.48 -48.34 -23.57
CA LEU A 9 8.66 -47.96 -22.82
C LEU A 9 9.09 -46.52 -23.12
N VAL A 10 9.09 -46.14 -24.40
CA VAL A 10 9.43 -44.76 -24.81
C VAL A 10 8.42 -43.76 -24.25
N LEU A 11 7.13 -44.07 -24.29
CA LEU A 11 6.10 -43.20 -23.71
C LEU A 11 6.22 -43.05 -22.19
N LEU A 12 6.56 -44.14 -21.49
CA LEU A 12 6.80 -44.10 -20.05
C LEU A 12 8.02 -43.26 -19.67
N VAL A 13 9.10 -43.37 -20.39
CA VAL A 13 10.33 -42.60 -20.18
C VAL A 13 10.05 -41.12 -20.47
N PHE A 14 9.33 -40.82 -21.55
CA PHE A 14 8.96 -39.43 -21.88
C PHE A 14 8.05 -38.84 -20.82
N GLY A 15 7.05 -39.57 -20.34
CA GLY A 15 6.17 -39.10 -19.28
C GLY A 15 6.94 -38.82 -17.97
N LEU A 16 7.89 -39.68 -17.62
CA LEU A 16 8.73 -39.48 -16.45
C LEU A 16 9.61 -38.22 -16.57
N LEU A 17 10.19 -37.97 -17.75
CA LEU A 17 10.99 -36.77 -18.00
C LEU A 17 10.16 -35.48 -17.91
N VAL A 18 8.92 -35.50 -18.38
CA VAL A 18 8.02 -34.36 -18.25
C VAL A 18 7.67 -34.04 -16.79
N ILE A 19 7.42 -35.10 -15.99
CA ILE A 19 7.13 -34.94 -14.55
C ILE A 19 8.35 -34.38 -13.81
N ILE A 20 9.55 -34.89 -14.11
CA ILE A 20 10.79 -34.36 -13.52
C ILE A 20 11.01 -32.93 -13.90
N ALA A 21 10.83 -32.57 -15.18
CA ALA A 21 10.98 -31.17 -15.66
C ALA A 21 9.98 -30.24 -15.00
N ALA A 22 8.73 -30.65 -14.85
CA ALA A 22 7.71 -29.87 -14.15
C ALA A 22 8.04 -29.69 -12.67
N GLY A 23 8.54 -30.75 -12.00
CA GLY A 23 8.98 -30.66 -10.61
C GLY A 23 10.15 -29.72 -10.42
N VAL A 24 11.15 -29.80 -11.28
CA VAL A 24 12.30 -28.87 -11.28
C VAL A 24 11.82 -27.44 -11.49
N TRP A 25 10.91 -27.22 -12.45
CA TRP A 25 10.38 -25.88 -12.71
C TRP A 25 9.58 -25.32 -11.52
N MET A 26 8.80 -26.14 -10.82
CA MET A 26 8.10 -25.73 -9.60
C MET A 26 9.04 -25.34 -8.47
N VAL A 27 10.16 -26.02 -8.31
CA VAL A 27 11.11 -25.77 -7.22
C VAL A 27 12.00 -24.56 -7.54
N PHE A 28 12.55 -24.50 -8.74
CA PHE A 28 13.52 -23.46 -9.13
C PHE A 28 12.87 -22.25 -9.82
N GLY A 29 11.64 -22.38 -10.32
CA GLY A 29 10.90 -21.28 -10.95
C GLY A 29 10.34 -20.25 -9.96
N ARG A 30 10.30 -20.54 -8.67
CA ARG A 30 9.92 -19.57 -7.65
C ARG A 30 11.07 -18.61 -7.42
N LYS A 31 10.97 -17.41 -8.01
CA LYS A 31 11.86 -16.33 -7.68
C LYS A 31 11.59 -15.89 -6.24
N THR A 32 12.45 -16.28 -5.32
CA THR A 32 12.45 -15.73 -3.98
C THR A 32 12.94 -14.30 -4.10
N GLN A 33 12.07 -13.32 -3.81
CA GLN A 33 12.53 -11.95 -3.67
C GLN A 33 13.29 -11.86 -2.34
N ILE A 34 14.58 -11.61 -2.45
CA ILE A 34 15.42 -11.32 -1.28
C ILE A 34 15.35 -9.81 -1.12
N TYR A 35 14.73 -9.36 -0.03
CA TYR A 35 14.74 -7.96 0.35
C TYR A 35 16.03 -7.69 1.12
N GLU A 36 16.90 -6.86 0.56
CA GLU A 36 18.05 -6.35 1.27
C GLU A 36 17.57 -5.26 2.24
N LYS A 37 18.07 -5.31 3.48
CA LYS A 37 17.82 -4.27 4.46
C LYS A 37 18.60 -3.04 4.01
N THR A 38 17.89 -2.01 3.56
CA THR A 38 18.47 -0.70 3.28
C THR A 38 18.37 0.18 4.52
N GLU A 39 19.32 1.09 4.69
CA GLU A 39 19.29 2.12 5.73
C GLU A 39 18.42 3.33 5.27
N GLU A 40 17.81 3.25 4.09
CA GLU A 40 16.90 4.26 3.60
C GLU A 40 15.62 4.29 4.41
N ILE A 41 15.24 5.47 4.85
CA ILE A 41 13.96 5.74 5.49
C ILE A 41 12.94 5.92 4.36
N PHE A 42 12.10 4.93 4.15
CA PHE A 42 10.98 5.07 3.24
C PHE A 42 9.81 5.75 3.96
N GLY A 43 9.35 6.84 3.41
CA GLY A 43 8.08 7.42 3.80
C GLY A 43 6.98 6.37 3.64
N ASN A 44 6.22 6.09 4.69
CA ASN A 44 5.20 5.05 4.68
C ASN A 44 3.96 5.61 3.96
N PRO A 45 3.72 5.30 2.68
CA PRO A 45 2.65 5.92 1.93
C PRO A 45 1.30 5.46 2.48
N LEU A 46 0.52 6.39 3.03
CA LEU A 46 -0.86 6.18 3.50
C LEU A 46 -1.01 5.11 4.60
N MET A 47 0.04 4.82 5.35
CA MET A 47 0.05 3.84 6.44
C MET A 47 0.93 4.32 7.60
N GLY A 48 0.61 3.84 8.80
CA GLY A 48 1.41 4.11 10.00
C GLY A 48 0.92 5.30 10.80
N TYR A 49 1.85 6.03 11.41
CA TYR A 49 1.53 7.19 12.23
C TYR A 49 1.06 8.37 11.37
N ALA A 50 -0.10 8.91 11.70
CA ALA A 50 -0.66 10.11 11.08
C ALA A 50 -0.83 11.18 12.16
N PRO A 51 0.02 12.21 12.19
CA PRO A 51 -0.12 13.35 13.10
C PRO A 51 -1.30 14.24 12.69
N CYS A 52 -1.66 15.14 13.61
CA CYS A 52 -2.69 16.13 13.33
C CYS A 52 -2.21 17.17 12.31
N ALA A 53 -3.08 17.54 11.38
CA ALA A 53 -2.75 18.51 10.33
C ALA A 53 -2.47 19.94 10.84
N TRP A 54 -2.92 20.28 12.05
CA TRP A 54 -2.66 21.57 12.69
C TRP A 54 -1.26 21.67 13.35
N GLU A 55 -0.51 20.56 13.46
CA GLU A 55 0.83 20.57 14.03
C GLU A 55 1.80 21.40 13.16
N GLU A 56 2.64 22.21 13.80
CA GLU A 56 3.58 23.09 13.09
C GLU A 56 4.76 22.33 12.48
N THR A 57 5.21 21.26 13.16
CA THR A 57 6.41 20.52 12.79
C THR A 57 6.07 19.07 12.49
N ILE A 58 6.13 18.71 11.22
CA ILE A 58 5.87 17.35 10.75
C ILE A 58 7.07 16.88 9.93
N GLY A 59 7.53 15.65 10.19
CA GLY A 59 8.67 15.06 9.50
C GLY A 59 8.44 14.89 8.00
N GLU A 60 9.49 14.98 7.22
CA GLU A 60 9.43 14.84 5.76
C GLU A 60 8.99 13.43 5.33
N ASP A 61 9.30 12.42 6.15
CA ASP A 61 8.95 11.01 5.95
C ASP A 61 7.46 10.71 6.19
N ILE A 62 6.71 11.65 6.77
CA ILE A 62 5.28 11.51 7.03
C ILE A 62 4.50 12.00 5.83
N SER A 63 3.76 11.09 5.19
CA SER A 63 2.94 11.38 4.02
C SER A 63 1.45 11.52 4.31
N LEU A 64 1.00 11.08 5.49
CA LEU A 64 -0.40 11.06 5.88
C LEU A 64 -0.63 11.88 7.14
N LEU A 65 -1.62 12.76 7.11
CA LEU A 65 -2.06 13.59 8.22
C LEU A 65 -3.56 13.42 8.42
N TYR A 66 -4.06 13.72 9.61
CA TYR A 66 -5.50 13.72 9.82
C TYR A 66 -6.00 15.08 10.35
N MET A 67 -7.23 15.39 10.02
CA MET A 67 -7.96 16.55 10.48
C MET A 67 -9.17 16.09 11.26
N ASP A 68 -9.30 16.51 12.50
CA ASP A 68 -10.53 16.39 13.28
C ASP A 68 -11.36 17.63 13.07
N ILE A 69 -12.56 17.45 12.59
CA ILE A 69 -13.49 18.54 12.31
C ILE A 69 -14.76 18.27 13.12
N THR A 70 -15.07 19.14 14.08
CA THR A 70 -16.35 19.05 14.75
C THR A 70 -17.45 19.63 13.85
N TRP A 71 -18.64 19.08 13.97
CA TRP A 71 -19.77 19.60 13.18
C TRP A 71 -20.07 21.07 13.52
N ALA A 72 -19.96 21.43 14.79
CA ALA A 72 -20.16 22.78 15.27
C ALA A 72 -19.16 23.80 14.71
N GLU A 73 -17.91 23.37 14.43
CA GLU A 73 -16.91 24.22 13.78
C GLU A 73 -17.18 24.38 12.28
N LEU A 74 -17.61 23.28 11.63
CA LEU A 74 -17.90 23.30 10.20
C LEU A 74 -19.20 24.08 9.90
N GLU A 75 -20.25 23.89 10.69
CA GLU A 75 -21.56 24.49 10.51
C GLU A 75 -21.99 25.26 11.75
N PRO A 76 -21.38 26.43 12.03
CA PRO A 76 -21.70 27.25 13.20
C PRO A 76 -23.14 27.80 13.20
N GLU A 77 -23.73 27.94 12.04
CA GLU A 77 -25.14 28.28 11.83
C GLU A 77 -25.73 27.38 10.75
N GLU A 78 -26.97 26.96 10.89
CA GLU A 78 -27.66 26.08 9.94
C GLU A 78 -27.50 26.53 8.49
N GLY A 79 -26.93 25.66 7.66
CA GLY A 79 -26.65 25.91 6.24
C GLY A 79 -25.45 26.82 5.93
N LYS A 80 -24.69 27.24 6.95
CA LYS A 80 -23.48 28.04 6.76
C LYS A 80 -22.24 27.24 7.13
N TYR A 81 -21.51 26.83 6.11
CA TYR A 81 -20.29 26.02 6.26
C TYR A 81 -19.05 26.91 6.20
N ASP A 82 -18.21 26.86 7.22
CA ASP A 82 -16.96 27.64 7.34
C ASP A 82 -15.72 26.79 6.97
N TRP A 83 -15.66 26.38 5.71
CA TRP A 83 -14.51 25.62 5.20
C TRP A 83 -13.21 26.43 5.24
N GLU A 84 -13.25 27.72 5.02
CA GLU A 84 -12.06 28.59 5.02
C GLU A 84 -11.36 28.58 6.39
N LYS A 85 -12.13 28.58 7.47
CA LYS A 85 -11.59 28.46 8.81
C LYS A 85 -10.93 27.11 9.01
N ILE A 86 -11.61 26.03 8.67
CA ILE A 86 -11.11 24.65 8.81
C ILE A 86 -9.80 24.45 8.01
N GLU A 87 -9.77 24.90 6.77
CA GLU A 87 -8.60 24.79 5.90
C GLU A 87 -7.41 25.60 6.44
N ARG A 88 -7.64 26.80 6.93
CA ARG A 88 -6.60 27.65 7.50
C ARG A 88 -6.02 27.07 8.79
N GLU A 89 -6.85 26.60 9.71
CA GLU A 89 -6.43 26.05 10.99
C GLU A 89 -5.65 24.73 10.84
N ASN A 90 -5.99 23.94 9.82
CA ASN A 90 -5.32 22.69 9.49
C ASN A 90 -4.23 22.84 8.42
N GLN A 91 -3.88 24.02 8.00
CA GLN A 91 -2.79 24.32 7.06
C GLN A 91 -2.89 23.52 5.75
N THR A 92 -4.10 23.29 5.22
CA THR A 92 -4.34 22.40 4.09
C THR A 92 -3.56 22.77 2.84
N ASP A 93 -3.39 24.06 2.56
CA ASP A 93 -2.62 24.52 1.40
C ASP A 93 -1.14 24.13 1.52
N ARG A 94 -0.55 24.30 2.71
CA ARG A 94 0.82 23.87 2.98
C ARG A 94 1.01 22.39 2.71
N TRP A 95 0.11 21.56 3.24
CA TRP A 95 0.22 20.10 3.08
C TRP A 95 -0.01 19.65 1.63
N ARG A 96 -0.84 20.39 0.89
CA ARG A 96 -1.03 20.17 -0.54
C ARG A 96 0.25 20.50 -1.33
N GLU A 97 0.91 21.61 -1.02
CA GLU A 97 2.19 21.99 -1.64
C GLU A 97 3.31 21.00 -1.33
N GLU A 98 3.34 20.45 -0.11
CA GLU A 98 4.29 19.42 0.32
C GLU A 98 3.93 18.01 -0.20
N GLY A 99 2.82 17.85 -0.93
CA GLY A 99 2.39 16.57 -1.50
C GLY A 99 1.90 15.55 -0.46
N LYS A 100 1.48 16.02 0.70
CA LYS A 100 0.94 15.17 1.77
C LYS A 100 -0.54 14.86 1.56
N HIS A 101 -0.99 13.76 2.15
CA HIS A 101 -2.39 13.34 2.08
C HIS A 101 -3.10 13.65 3.40
N LEU A 102 -4.36 14.05 3.31
CA LEU A 102 -5.20 14.40 4.45
C LEU A 102 -6.36 13.41 4.59
N VAL A 103 -6.57 12.92 5.80
CA VAL A 103 -7.76 12.17 6.19
C VAL A 103 -8.63 13.08 7.04
N LEU A 104 -9.89 13.23 6.66
CA LEU A 104 -10.87 14.01 7.39
C LEU A 104 -11.67 13.08 8.30
N ARG A 105 -11.74 13.42 9.58
CA ARG A 105 -12.58 12.77 10.56
C ARG A 105 -13.60 13.77 11.09
N PHE A 106 -14.86 13.50 10.86
CA PHE A 106 -15.95 14.30 11.41
C PHE A 106 -16.34 13.75 12.79
N VAL A 107 -16.36 14.64 13.75
CA VAL A 107 -16.76 14.35 15.14
C VAL A 107 -18.11 15.00 15.36
N CYS A 108 -19.10 14.19 15.69
CA CYS A 108 -20.42 14.68 16.12
C CYS A 108 -20.33 14.98 17.60
N ASP A 109 -20.55 16.24 17.96
CA ASP A 109 -20.68 16.71 19.36
C ASP A 109 -22.13 16.56 19.81
#